data_587e536c17643dfbb5fd011a7541ba4e
#
_entry.id   587e536c17643dfbb5fd011a7541ba4e
#
_cell.length_a   1.000
_cell.length_b   1.000
_cell.length_c   1.000
_cell.angle_alpha   90.00
_cell.angle_beta   90.00
_cell.angle_gamma   90.00
#
_symmetry.space_group_name_H-M   'P 1'
#
loop_
_entity.id
_entity.type
_entity.pdbx_description
1 polymer ?
#
loop_
_entity_poly.entity_id
_entity_poly.type
_entity_poly.pdbx_seq_one_letter_code
_entity_poly.pdbx_strand_id
1 'polypeptide(L)'
;QGRIPSKANGMSRHIQLEANLSLTGANADERIALTPDQVKKALAYCFQYLKGFEENEQFHFPTSIIEKEENKVTIEDKIKKIASELKKAGRKALVVTGIDSAEAQLIAFAINEHLQSEAFSPQTPVLTRKGNVKALQQLLTDMNEGKVGALFINNLNPLYSLPNAEAFAAGLKKVPFSVSFAMRADETAQQTTLWAPQPHYLESWGDVEFKYGHYGLMQPCIRPLFNTRQWQDCFLQWVGHKESYYYFIKAHWEAHILKGFSWEQALHDGTFVKEDIKSFELPKEEKIPSLRKPPMTLTREESLRLISTVLPRELVETPFELSLYTSTALGDGQQANNPWLQELPDPIHRTTWDNFLTMHPTDAQTLGIENWHTVDGALDGHQAKISANDKSIIAPVLITPAQAEGSVGPRRESWLCRHAGDLRSSPGGPRRESWLCSHTGYLRSSPGSATYLWCTIGQVVLPL
;
A
#
# COMPACT_ATOMS: atom_id res chain seq x y z
N GLN A 1 14.34 -2.92 -17.76
CA GLN A 1 15.20 -3.24 -18.93
C GLN A 1 15.72 -1.97 -19.63
N GLY A 2 14.94 -0.86 -19.71
CA GLY A 2 15.35 0.38 -20.36
C GLY A 2 16.51 1.15 -19.72
N ARG A 3 16.98 0.71 -18.55
CA ARG A 3 18.13 1.32 -17.83
C ARG A 3 19.39 0.46 -17.86
N ILE A 4 19.43 -0.59 -18.67
CA ILE A 4 20.62 -1.42 -18.86
C ILE A 4 21.38 -0.91 -20.08
N PRO A 5 22.57 -0.28 -19.93
CA PRO A 5 23.28 0.37 -21.03
C PRO A 5 23.58 -0.56 -22.22
N SER A 6 23.83 -1.83 -21.94
CA SER A 6 24.14 -2.82 -22.98
C SER A 6 22.94 -3.34 -23.78
N LYS A 7 21.71 -3.01 -23.36
CA LYS A 7 20.47 -3.54 -23.95
C LYS A 7 19.52 -2.47 -24.47
N ALA A 8 19.82 -1.20 -24.28
CA ALA A 8 18.88 -0.12 -24.57
C ALA A 8 19.43 0.86 -25.62
N ASN A 9 18.60 1.15 -26.63
CA ASN A 9 18.80 2.28 -27.53
C ASN A 9 18.36 3.62 -26.89
N GLY A 10 18.45 3.71 -25.56
CA GLY A 10 18.07 4.87 -24.75
C GLY A 10 17.54 4.47 -23.38
N MET A 11 17.61 5.37 -22.41
CA MET A 11 17.05 5.19 -21.07
C MET A 11 15.59 5.68 -21.05
N SER A 12 14.71 4.95 -20.36
CA SER A 12 13.39 5.42 -20.05
C SER A 12 13.46 6.55 -19.01
N ARG A 13 12.82 7.69 -19.28
CA ARG A 13 12.70 8.79 -18.32
C ARG A 13 11.64 8.47 -17.29
N HIS A 14 11.95 8.69 -16.03
CA HIS A 14 11.07 8.48 -14.90
C HIS A 14 10.86 9.77 -14.13
N ILE A 15 9.60 10.19 -13.98
CA ILE A 15 9.20 11.37 -13.20
C ILE A 15 8.34 10.88 -12.05
N GLN A 16 8.68 11.29 -10.82
CA GLN A 16 7.99 10.89 -9.60
C GLN A 16 7.39 12.10 -8.89
N LEU A 17 6.09 12.03 -8.59
CA LEU A 17 5.37 13.02 -7.80
C LEU A 17 4.97 12.35 -6.48
N GLU A 18 5.46 12.87 -5.36
CA GLU A 18 5.24 12.25 -4.05
C GLU A 18 5.46 13.24 -2.91
N ALA A 19 4.80 13.01 -1.77
CA ALA A 19 5.00 13.85 -0.59
C ALA A 19 6.25 13.44 0.21
N ASN A 20 6.46 12.14 0.35
CA ASN A 20 7.57 11.55 1.09
C ASN A 20 8.54 10.88 0.13
N LEU A 21 9.84 11.02 0.36
CA LEU A 21 10.84 10.39 -0.51
C LEU A 21 10.73 8.87 -0.40
N SER A 22 10.38 8.24 -1.52
CA SER A 22 10.40 6.79 -1.66
C SER A 22 11.68 6.31 -2.36
N LEU A 23 11.96 5.00 -2.28
CA LEU A 23 13.06 4.39 -3.07
C LEU A 23 12.85 4.59 -4.58
N THR A 24 11.59 4.62 -5.02
CA THR A 24 11.24 4.93 -6.41
C THR A 24 11.60 6.37 -6.76
N GLY A 25 11.24 7.32 -5.89
CA GLY A 25 11.56 8.73 -6.06
C GLY A 25 13.05 9.03 -5.98
N ALA A 26 13.78 8.33 -5.11
CA ALA A 26 15.24 8.44 -5.02
C ALA A 26 15.97 7.98 -6.31
N ASN A 27 15.33 7.14 -7.10
CA ASN A 27 15.84 6.64 -8.37
C ASN A 27 15.16 7.29 -9.60
N ALA A 28 14.31 8.28 -9.41
CA ALA A 28 13.68 9.01 -10.50
C ALA A 28 14.67 9.96 -11.19
N ASP A 29 14.45 10.24 -12.47
CA ASP A 29 15.23 11.25 -13.21
C ASP A 29 14.81 12.68 -12.81
N GLU A 30 13.53 12.82 -12.43
CA GLU A 30 12.98 14.06 -11.89
C GLU A 30 11.99 13.73 -10.77
N ARG A 31 12.21 14.28 -9.59
CA ARG A 31 11.28 14.18 -8.46
C ARG A 31 10.67 15.56 -8.16
N ILE A 32 9.36 15.58 -8.00
CA ILE A 32 8.61 16.77 -7.61
C ILE A 32 7.95 16.46 -6.26
N ALA A 33 8.41 17.13 -5.20
CA ALA A 33 7.81 17.02 -3.88
C ALA A 33 6.48 17.80 -3.87
N LEU A 34 5.38 17.10 -3.60
CA LEU A 34 4.03 17.63 -3.58
C LEU A 34 3.28 17.07 -2.38
N THR A 35 2.41 17.85 -1.78
CA THR A 35 1.51 17.33 -0.75
C THR A 35 0.52 16.31 -1.33
N PRO A 36 -0.11 15.43 -0.52
CA PRO A 36 -1.07 14.44 -1.00
C PRO A 36 -2.18 15.05 -1.87
N ASP A 37 -2.71 16.21 -1.51
CA ASP A 37 -3.72 16.91 -2.29
C ASP A 37 -3.17 17.47 -3.60
N GLN A 38 -1.95 18.01 -3.56
CA GLN A 38 -1.29 18.49 -4.78
C GLN A 38 -1.02 17.34 -5.76
N VAL A 39 -0.71 16.13 -5.28
CA VAL A 39 -0.56 14.95 -6.15
C VAL A 39 -1.86 14.57 -6.82
N LYS A 40 -3.00 14.62 -6.10
CA LYS A 40 -4.33 14.40 -6.70
C LYS A 40 -4.63 15.43 -7.77
N LYS A 41 -4.39 16.71 -7.47
CA LYS A 41 -4.56 17.82 -8.42
C LYS A 41 -3.66 17.65 -9.65
N ALA A 42 -2.40 17.26 -9.45
CA ALA A 42 -1.46 17.01 -10.54
C ALA A 42 -1.94 15.92 -11.49
N LEU A 43 -2.49 14.82 -10.95
CA LEU A 43 -3.07 13.74 -11.77
C LEU A 43 -4.27 14.23 -12.57
N ALA A 44 -5.19 14.96 -11.93
CA ALA A 44 -6.37 15.52 -12.57
C ALA A 44 -6.01 16.52 -13.68
N TYR A 45 -5.07 17.42 -13.40
CA TYR A 45 -4.53 18.38 -14.36
C TYR A 45 -3.84 17.73 -15.55
N CYS A 46 -3.00 16.74 -15.29
CA CYS A 46 -2.33 15.98 -16.36
C CYS A 46 -3.36 15.33 -17.30
N PHE A 47 -4.42 14.75 -16.75
CA PHE A 47 -5.52 14.18 -17.54
C PHE A 47 -6.25 15.24 -18.35
N GLN A 48 -6.60 16.36 -17.75
CA GLN A 48 -7.25 17.49 -18.41
C GLN A 48 -6.43 18.00 -19.60
N TYR A 49 -5.12 18.20 -19.41
CA TYR A 49 -4.18 18.63 -20.44
C TYR A 49 -4.07 17.64 -21.59
N LEU A 50 -3.97 16.36 -21.29
CA LEU A 50 -3.88 15.30 -22.32
C LEU A 50 -5.14 15.22 -23.17
N LYS A 51 -6.31 15.42 -22.57
CA LYS A 51 -7.61 15.43 -23.27
C LYS A 51 -7.90 16.73 -24.02
N GLY A 52 -7.11 17.78 -23.82
CA GLY A 52 -7.31 19.09 -24.43
C GLY A 52 -8.57 19.80 -23.96
N PHE A 53 -8.97 19.61 -22.71
CA PHE A 53 -10.07 20.36 -22.12
C PHE A 53 -9.58 21.78 -21.78
N GLU A 54 -10.39 22.77 -22.08
CA GLU A 54 -10.10 24.15 -21.72
C GLU A 54 -10.00 24.33 -20.21
N GLU A 55 -9.13 25.22 -19.76
CA GLU A 55 -8.96 25.57 -18.36
C GLU A 55 -10.30 26.10 -17.83
N ASN A 56 -10.90 25.35 -16.93
CA ASN A 56 -12.08 25.80 -16.22
C ASN A 56 -11.59 26.44 -14.92
N GLU A 57 -12.04 27.64 -14.58
CA GLU A 57 -11.63 28.41 -13.38
C GLU A 57 -11.74 27.60 -12.07
N GLN A 58 -12.50 26.50 -12.07
CA GLN A 58 -12.67 25.60 -10.93
C GLN A 58 -11.44 24.71 -10.62
N PHE A 59 -10.46 24.67 -11.51
CA PHE A 59 -9.30 23.77 -11.41
C PHE A 59 -7.96 24.51 -11.39
N HIS A 60 -7.89 25.66 -10.72
CA HIS A 60 -6.62 26.30 -10.48
C HIS A 60 -5.78 25.55 -9.46
N PHE A 61 -4.52 25.30 -9.83
CA PHE A 61 -3.51 24.97 -8.84
C PHE A 61 -3.34 26.17 -7.93
N PRO A 62 -3.53 26.07 -6.60
CA PRO A 62 -3.13 27.18 -5.73
C PRO A 62 -1.65 27.43 -6.00
N THR A 63 -1.32 28.66 -6.27
CA THR A 63 0.04 29.13 -6.55
C THR A 63 0.88 29.02 -5.26
N SER A 64 1.23 27.82 -4.87
CA SER A 64 2.35 27.63 -3.95
C SER A 64 3.61 27.88 -4.78
N ILE A 65 4.07 29.10 -4.69
CA ILE A 65 5.29 29.58 -5.31
C ILE A 65 6.42 28.81 -4.64
N ILE A 66 7.08 27.94 -5.38
CA ILE A 66 8.42 27.51 -4.97
C ILE A 66 9.32 28.72 -5.26
N GLU A 67 9.34 29.64 -4.30
CA GLU A 67 10.27 30.77 -4.38
C GLU A 67 11.67 30.25 -4.13
N LYS A 68 12.45 30.17 -5.20
CA LYS A 68 13.87 30.62 -5.20
C LYS A 68 14.35 30.70 -6.64
N GLU A 69 14.77 31.88 -7.01
CA GLU A 69 15.54 32.25 -8.19
C GLU A 69 14.78 32.66 -9.45
N GLU A 70 15.37 33.52 -10.21
CA GLU A 70 14.96 34.39 -11.32
C GLU A 70 14.13 33.80 -12.49
N ASN A 71 13.78 32.49 -12.42
CA ASN A 71 12.83 31.84 -13.35
C ASN A 71 11.72 31.14 -12.52
N LYS A 72 10.62 31.84 -12.29
CA LYS A 72 9.43 31.30 -11.60
C LYS A 72 8.77 30.19 -12.43
N VAL A 73 9.21 28.97 -12.27
CA VAL A 73 8.51 27.78 -12.84
C VAL A 73 7.49 27.32 -11.82
N THR A 74 6.21 27.42 -12.15
CA THR A 74 5.12 26.97 -11.28
C THR A 74 4.98 25.44 -11.30
N ILE A 75 4.32 24.87 -10.30
CA ILE A 75 3.96 23.43 -10.31
C ILE A 75 3.13 23.11 -11.55
N GLU A 76 2.25 24.01 -11.91
CA GLU A 76 1.41 23.90 -13.10
C GLU A 76 2.23 23.76 -14.38
N ASP A 77 3.25 24.61 -14.56
CA ASP A 77 4.15 24.55 -15.73
C ASP A 77 4.89 23.20 -15.80
N LYS A 78 5.29 22.67 -14.63
CA LYS A 78 5.90 21.32 -14.57
C LYS A 78 4.91 20.24 -15.00
N ILE A 79 3.65 20.33 -14.57
CA ILE A 79 2.63 19.34 -14.95
C ILE A 79 2.28 19.47 -16.44
N LYS A 80 2.19 20.70 -16.98
CA LYS A 80 2.03 20.97 -18.42
C LYS A 80 3.17 20.32 -19.23
N LYS A 81 4.39 20.49 -18.75
CA LYS A 81 5.58 19.86 -19.35
C LYS A 81 5.48 18.33 -19.32
N ILE A 82 5.10 17.74 -18.18
CA ILE A 82 4.91 16.28 -18.04
C ILE A 82 3.85 15.79 -19.03
N ALA A 83 2.69 16.43 -19.10
CA ALA A 83 1.64 16.07 -20.03
C ALA A 83 2.10 16.15 -21.51
N SER A 84 2.89 17.17 -21.86
CA SER A 84 3.49 17.31 -23.19
C SER A 84 4.49 16.19 -23.48
N GLU A 85 5.34 15.83 -22.51
CA GLU A 85 6.29 14.71 -22.63
C GLU A 85 5.56 13.36 -22.79
N LEU A 86 4.50 13.12 -22.01
CA LEU A 86 3.64 11.93 -22.15
C LEU A 86 3.00 11.84 -23.52
N LYS A 87 2.45 12.96 -24.03
CA LYS A 87 1.87 13.04 -25.37
C LYS A 87 2.90 12.73 -26.46
N LYS A 88 4.12 13.27 -26.32
CA LYS A 88 5.22 13.02 -27.25
C LYS A 88 5.68 11.56 -27.21
N ALA A 89 5.72 10.93 -26.03
CA ALA A 89 6.09 9.52 -25.87
C ALA A 89 4.99 8.57 -26.38
N GLY A 90 3.73 8.99 -26.31
CA GLY A 90 2.57 8.24 -26.83
C GLY A 90 2.51 6.82 -26.29
N ARG A 91 2.50 5.83 -27.17
CA ARG A 91 2.39 4.39 -26.82
C ARG A 91 3.52 3.88 -25.89
N LYS A 92 4.65 4.58 -25.79
CA LYS A 92 5.77 4.23 -24.90
C LYS A 92 5.65 4.88 -23.52
N ALA A 93 4.61 5.66 -23.28
CA ALA A 93 4.36 6.28 -21.98
C ALA A 93 3.52 5.37 -21.09
N LEU A 94 3.73 5.49 -19.78
CA LEU A 94 2.93 4.83 -18.75
C LEU A 94 2.74 5.78 -17.58
N VAL A 95 1.49 5.93 -17.13
CA VAL A 95 1.13 6.65 -15.90
C VAL A 95 0.64 5.66 -14.88
N VAL A 96 1.24 5.69 -13.69
CA VAL A 96 0.84 4.86 -12.53
C VAL A 96 0.53 5.78 -11.37
N THR A 97 -0.55 5.51 -10.65
CA THR A 97 -0.89 6.23 -9.43
C THR A 97 -1.02 5.26 -8.26
N GLY A 98 -0.52 5.69 -7.10
CA GLY A 98 -0.71 5.02 -5.82
C GLY A 98 -1.78 5.67 -4.95
N ILE A 99 -2.54 6.62 -5.50
CA ILE A 99 -3.64 7.24 -4.75
C ILE A 99 -4.73 6.19 -4.51
N ASP A 100 -5.08 6.00 -3.25
CA ASP A 100 -6.10 5.03 -2.82
C ASP A 100 -7.52 5.60 -3.02
N SER A 101 -7.88 5.74 -4.28
CA SER A 101 -9.21 6.17 -4.73
C SER A 101 -9.50 5.51 -6.06
N ALA A 102 -10.69 4.93 -6.19
CA ALA A 102 -11.14 4.31 -7.44
C ALA A 102 -11.13 5.31 -8.59
N GLU A 103 -11.51 6.55 -8.34
CA GLU A 103 -11.59 7.62 -9.32
C GLU A 103 -10.19 8.01 -9.82
N ALA A 104 -9.20 8.10 -8.92
CA ALA A 104 -7.82 8.38 -9.31
C ALA A 104 -7.23 7.24 -10.14
N GLN A 105 -7.52 5.99 -9.78
CA GLN A 105 -7.12 4.81 -10.56
C GLN A 105 -7.78 4.83 -11.95
N LEU A 106 -9.06 5.21 -12.05
CA LEU A 106 -9.76 5.35 -13.32
C LEU A 106 -9.17 6.47 -14.19
N ILE A 107 -8.73 7.59 -13.61
CA ILE A 107 -8.03 8.64 -14.36
C ILE A 107 -6.71 8.11 -14.92
N ALA A 108 -5.89 7.43 -14.11
CA ALA A 108 -4.63 6.84 -14.60
C ALA A 108 -4.89 5.81 -15.71
N PHE A 109 -5.92 4.98 -15.56
CA PHE A 109 -6.39 4.06 -16.60
C PHE A 109 -6.76 4.81 -17.89
N ALA A 110 -7.59 5.85 -17.80
CA ALA A 110 -8.04 6.64 -18.94
C ALA A 110 -6.89 7.37 -19.64
N ILE A 111 -5.87 7.82 -18.90
CA ILE A 111 -4.64 8.39 -19.47
C ILE A 111 -3.91 7.33 -20.29
N ASN A 112 -3.67 6.16 -19.74
CA ASN A 112 -2.93 5.08 -20.41
C ASN A 112 -3.66 4.58 -21.66
N GLU A 113 -4.98 4.49 -21.62
CA GLU A 113 -5.80 4.20 -22.82
C GLU A 113 -5.72 5.30 -23.87
N HIS A 114 -5.82 6.57 -23.46
CA HIS A 114 -5.71 7.70 -24.37
C HIS A 114 -4.34 7.71 -25.09
N LEU A 115 -3.28 7.39 -24.37
CA LEU A 115 -1.91 7.25 -24.90
C LEU A 115 -1.70 5.95 -25.69
N GLN A 116 -2.65 5.01 -25.63
CA GLN A 116 -2.52 3.64 -26.17
C GLN A 116 -1.25 2.95 -25.67
N SER A 117 -0.99 3.07 -24.37
CA SER A 117 0.22 2.57 -23.74
C SER A 117 0.42 1.07 -23.96
N GLU A 118 1.56 0.69 -24.52
CA GLU A 118 1.93 -0.71 -24.71
C GLU A 118 2.33 -1.43 -23.40
N ALA A 119 2.65 -0.65 -22.37
CA ALA A 119 2.98 -1.17 -21.04
C ALA A 119 1.74 -1.42 -20.16
N PHE A 120 0.55 -1.05 -20.64
CA PHE A 120 -0.72 -1.20 -19.95
C PHE A 120 -1.57 -2.26 -20.62
N SER A 121 -1.92 -3.32 -19.86
CA SER A 121 -2.73 -4.43 -20.35
C SER A 121 -3.92 -4.70 -19.42
N PRO A 122 -5.09 -4.09 -19.67
CA PRO A 122 -6.28 -4.30 -18.86
C PRO A 122 -6.85 -5.71 -18.98
N GLN A 123 -6.52 -6.44 -20.06
CA GLN A 123 -6.99 -7.81 -20.31
C GLN A 123 -6.29 -8.84 -19.40
N THR A 124 -5.14 -8.50 -18.86
CA THR A 124 -4.36 -9.40 -18.00
C THR A 124 -4.04 -8.73 -16.67
N PRO A 125 -5.05 -8.55 -15.80
CA PRO A 125 -4.86 -7.88 -14.53
C PRO A 125 -3.92 -8.66 -13.62
N VAL A 126 -3.18 -7.93 -12.78
CA VAL A 126 -2.39 -8.49 -11.67
C VAL A 126 -3.34 -8.90 -10.55
N LEU A 127 -3.21 -10.13 -10.06
CA LEU A 127 -4.12 -10.74 -9.09
C LEU A 127 -3.47 -10.97 -7.71
N THR A 128 -2.32 -10.39 -7.46
CA THR A 128 -1.57 -10.56 -6.19
C THR A 128 -2.25 -9.92 -4.98
N ARG A 129 -3.16 -8.97 -5.21
CA ARG A 129 -3.92 -8.30 -4.14
C ARG A 129 -5.40 -8.33 -4.49
N LYS A 130 -6.17 -9.10 -3.72
CA LYS A 130 -7.63 -9.25 -3.89
C LYS A 130 -8.39 -8.78 -2.63
N GLY A 131 -7.92 -7.70 -1.99
CA GLY A 131 -8.55 -7.17 -0.79
C GLY A 131 -9.96 -6.64 -1.06
N ASN A 132 -10.88 -6.88 -0.13
CA ASN A 132 -12.22 -6.32 -0.15
C ASN A 132 -12.56 -5.71 1.21
N VAL A 133 -12.33 -4.40 1.33
CA VAL A 133 -12.56 -3.65 2.58
C VAL A 133 -14.03 -3.66 2.97
N LYS A 134 -14.96 -3.59 2.01
CA LYS A 134 -16.40 -3.63 2.29
C LYS A 134 -16.82 -4.97 2.89
N ALA A 135 -16.28 -6.08 2.35
CA ALA A 135 -16.55 -7.40 2.91
C ALA A 135 -15.98 -7.55 4.32
N LEU A 136 -14.81 -6.97 4.60
CA LEU A 136 -14.25 -6.96 5.95
C LEU A 136 -15.10 -6.14 6.92
N GLN A 137 -15.61 -4.98 6.50
CA GLN A 137 -16.53 -4.18 7.31
C GLN A 137 -17.84 -4.93 7.59
N GLN A 138 -18.38 -5.61 6.58
CA GLN A 138 -19.57 -6.44 6.75
C GLN A 138 -19.30 -7.61 7.70
N LEU A 139 -18.15 -8.28 7.58
CA LEU A 139 -17.75 -9.34 8.51
C LEU A 139 -17.69 -8.82 9.95
N LEU A 140 -17.11 -7.63 10.19
CA LEU A 140 -17.06 -7.03 11.52
C LEU A 140 -18.46 -6.77 12.09
N THR A 141 -19.38 -6.30 11.25
CA THR A 141 -20.79 -6.09 11.63
C THR A 141 -21.45 -7.42 11.98
N ASP A 142 -21.33 -8.42 11.11
CA ASP A 142 -21.94 -9.74 11.29
C ASP A 142 -21.40 -10.47 12.54
N MET A 143 -20.11 -10.34 12.82
CA MET A 143 -19.49 -10.87 14.05
C MET A 143 -20.09 -10.19 15.28
N ASN A 144 -20.23 -8.87 15.28
CA ASN A 144 -20.78 -8.12 16.40
C ASN A 144 -22.28 -8.36 16.60
N GLU A 145 -23.00 -8.73 15.57
CA GLU A 145 -24.41 -9.13 15.61
C GLU A 145 -24.61 -10.62 15.93
N GLY A 146 -23.51 -11.40 16.08
CA GLY A 146 -23.57 -12.83 16.40
C GLY A 146 -24.03 -13.71 15.23
N LYS A 147 -23.90 -13.24 14.00
CA LYS A 147 -24.31 -13.97 12.78
C LYS A 147 -23.24 -14.96 12.28
N VAL A 148 -22.00 -14.87 12.80
CA VAL A 148 -20.88 -15.71 12.38
C VAL A 148 -20.75 -16.92 13.28
N GLY A 149 -21.04 -18.12 12.77
CA GLY A 149 -20.94 -19.37 13.53
C GLY A 149 -19.52 -19.91 13.65
N ALA A 150 -18.68 -19.70 12.63
CA ALA A 150 -17.26 -20.08 12.64
C ALA A 150 -16.41 -19.10 11.89
N LEU A 151 -15.19 -18.83 12.39
CA LEU A 151 -14.23 -17.92 11.76
C LEU A 151 -12.86 -18.60 11.62
N PHE A 152 -12.33 -18.63 10.41
CA PHE A 152 -10.99 -19.13 10.10
C PHE A 152 -10.10 -17.98 9.68
N ILE A 153 -8.96 -17.81 10.36
CA ILE A 153 -8.01 -16.74 10.14
C ILE A 153 -6.69 -17.36 9.68
N ASN A 154 -6.30 -17.07 8.45
CA ASN A 154 -5.09 -17.61 7.88
C ASN A 154 -4.02 -16.54 7.71
N ASN A 155 -2.91 -16.69 8.42
CA ASN A 155 -1.71 -15.83 8.34
C ASN A 155 -2.01 -14.32 8.45
N LEU A 156 -2.98 -13.96 9.27
CA LEU A 156 -3.38 -12.59 9.55
C LEU A 156 -3.44 -12.35 11.05
N ASN A 157 -3.05 -11.15 11.47
CA ASN A 157 -3.19 -10.69 12.85
C ASN A 157 -4.09 -9.45 12.92
N PRO A 158 -5.42 -9.61 12.79
CA PRO A 158 -6.37 -8.49 12.79
C PRO A 158 -6.32 -7.64 14.07
N LEU A 159 -6.08 -8.28 15.22
CA LEU A 159 -5.95 -7.54 16.49
C LEU A 159 -4.73 -6.63 16.52
N TYR A 160 -3.74 -6.86 15.72
CA TYR A 160 -2.57 -6.00 15.57
C TYR A 160 -2.72 -5.02 14.39
N SER A 161 -3.24 -5.44 13.26
CA SER A 161 -3.18 -4.69 12.02
C SER A 161 -4.41 -3.82 11.73
N LEU A 162 -5.59 -4.13 12.30
CA LEU A 162 -6.80 -3.36 12.02
C LEU A 162 -6.88 -2.05 12.82
N PRO A 163 -7.35 -0.97 12.19
CA PRO A 163 -7.62 0.29 12.91
C PRO A 163 -8.65 0.16 14.04
N ASN A 164 -9.62 -0.75 13.87
CA ASN A 164 -10.69 -1.04 14.81
C ASN A 164 -10.47 -2.40 15.50
N ALA A 165 -9.26 -2.64 16.00
CA ALA A 165 -8.88 -3.89 16.66
C ALA A 165 -9.81 -4.24 17.83
N GLU A 166 -10.26 -3.26 18.61
CA GLU A 166 -11.21 -3.44 19.71
C GLU A 166 -12.56 -3.98 19.23
N ALA A 167 -13.11 -3.43 18.15
CA ALA A 167 -14.37 -3.90 17.57
C ALA A 167 -14.21 -5.34 17.03
N PHE A 168 -13.03 -5.67 16.46
CA PHE A 168 -12.73 -7.03 16.06
C PHE A 168 -12.64 -7.97 17.26
N ALA A 169 -11.96 -7.58 18.34
CA ALA A 169 -11.85 -8.36 19.57
C ALA A 169 -13.23 -8.61 20.22
N ALA A 170 -14.09 -7.59 20.25
CA ALA A 170 -15.45 -7.72 20.75
C ALA A 170 -16.29 -8.68 19.90
N GLY A 171 -16.17 -8.57 18.58
CA GLY A 171 -16.83 -9.49 17.64
C GLY A 171 -16.31 -10.93 17.76
N LEU A 172 -14.99 -11.11 17.86
CA LEU A 172 -14.36 -12.43 17.97
C LEU A 172 -14.88 -13.22 19.19
N LYS A 173 -15.12 -12.55 20.31
CA LYS A 173 -15.71 -13.16 21.51
C LYS A 173 -17.12 -13.68 21.32
N LYS A 174 -17.85 -13.17 20.33
CA LYS A 174 -19.22 -13.61 20.00
C LYS A 174 -19.26 -14.74 18.98
N VAL A 175 -18.12 -15.04 18.32
CA VAL A 175 -18.02 -16.14 17.39
C VAL A 175 -17.87 -17.45 18.16
N PRO A 176 -18.80 -18.43 18.05
CA PRO A 176 -18.77 -19.66 18.84
C PRO A 176 -17.51 -20.53 18.59
N PHE A 177 -16.98 -20.51 17.39
CA PHE A 177 -15.80 -21.27 17.03
C PHE A 177 -14.87 -20.45 16.12
N SER A 178 -13.63 -20.28 16.56
CA SER A 178 -12.63 -19.54 15.79
C SER A 178 -11.28 -20.29 15.75
N VAL A 179 -10.64 -20.29 14.59
CA VAL A 179 -9.35 -20.94 14.37
C VAL A 179 -8.37 -19.96 13.76
N SER A 180 -7.18 -19.85 14.35
CA SER A 180 -6.06 -19.13 13.76
C SER A 180 -5.01 -20.12 13.24
N PHE A 181 -4.61 -19.94 11.97
CA PHE A 181 -3.50 -20.65 11.34
C PHE A 181 -2.20 -19.85 11.36
N ALA A 182 -2.05 -18.93 12.29
CA ALA A 182 -0.83 -18.16 12.44
C ALA A 182 0.35 -19.08 12.83
N MET A 183 1.53 -18.83 12.25
CA MET A 183 2.75 -19.58 12.59
C MET A 183 3.21 -19.37 14.04
N ARG A 184 2.80 -18.25 14.64
CA ARG A 184 3.13 -17.86 16.03
C ARG A 184 1.87 -17.56 16.80
N ALA A 185 1.91 -17.70 18.10
CA ALA A 185 0.83 -17.32 19.01
C ALA A 185 0.80 -15.78 19.13
N ASP A 186 0.36 -15.11 18.05
CA ASP A 186 0.17 -13.65 18.03
C ASP A 186 -1.08 -13.23 18.81
N GLU A 187 -1.35 -11.93 18.89
CA GLU A 187 -2.45 -11.38 19.66
C GLU A 187 -3.82 -11.91 19.23
N THR A 188 -3.98 -12.20 17.94
CA THR A 188 -5.23 -12.79 17.41
C THR A 188 -5.30 -14.27 17.74
N ALA A 189 -4.24 -15.02 17.51
CA ALA A 189 -4.20 -16.44 17.78
C ALA A 189 -4.49 -16.77 19.25
N GLN A 190 -3.99 -15.94 20.18
CA GLN A 190 -4.24 -16.09 21.62
C GLN A 190 -5.71 -15.87 22.02
N GLN A 191 -6.50 -15.22 21.19
CA GLN A 191 -7.93 -14.96 21.46
C GLN A 191 -8.87 -15.86 20.67
N THR A 192 -8.37 -16.72 19.80
CA THR A 192 -9.18 -17.70 19.05
C THR A 192 -9.44 -18.93 19.90
N THR A 193 -10.52 -19.66 19.58
CA THR A 193 -10.87 -20.93 20.23
C THR A 193 -9.78 -21.98 20.04
N LEU A 194 -9.17 -22.02 18.87
CA LEU A 194 -8.11 -22.95 18.52
C LEU A 194 -6.99 -22.22 17.78
N TRP A 195 -5.77 -22.41 18.22
CA TRP A 195 -4.57 -22.06 17.46
C TRP A 195 -3.98 -23.32 16.85
N ALA A 196 -3.98 -23.40 15.51
CA ALA A 196 -3.48 -24.48 14.70
C ALA A 196 -2.29 -23.99 13.85
N PRO A 197 -1.04 -24.02 14.39
CA PRO A 197 0.10 -23.42 13.70
C PRO A 197 0.35 -24.11 12.36
N GLN A 198 0.46 -23.33 11.32
CA GLN A 198 0.85 -23.81 10.00
C GLN A 198 2.37 -23.79 9.82
N PRO A 199 2.92 -24.63 8.92
CA PRO A 199 4.34 -24.60 8.56
C PRO A 199 4.70 -23.33 7.78
N HIS A 200 5.98 -23.06 7.68
CA HIS A 200 6.50 -21.99 6.85
C HIS A 200 6.27 -22.30 5.36
N TYR A 201 6.22 -21.28 4.48
CA TYR A 201 6.02 -21.49 3.04
C TYR A 201 7.10 -22.36 2.39
N LEU A 202 8.34 -22.38 2.93
CA LEU A 202 9.40 -23.29 2.48
C LEU A 202 9.14 -24.76 2.83
N GLU A 203 8.16 -25.04 3.67
CA GLU A 203 7.77 -26.37 4.16
C GLU A 203 6.43 -26.82 3.54
N SER A 204 5.84 -26.01 2.68
CA SER A 204 4.44 -26.17 2.24
C SER A 204 4.30 -26.19 0.73
N TRP A 205 3.29 -26.91 0.26
CA TRP A 205 2.81 -26.82 -1.11
C TRP A 205 1.88 -25.63 -1.27
N GLY A 206 1.91 -25.01 -2.45
CA GLY A 206 1.00 -23.93 -2.79
C GLY A 206 1.03 -23.57 -4.25
N ASP A 207 0.05 -22.76 -4.63
CA ASP A 207 -0.01 -22.17 -5.95
C ASP A 207 -0.61 -20.77 -5.88
N VAL A 208 -0.38 -20.00 -6.92
CA VAL A 208 -0.91 -18.66 -7.06
C VAL A 208 -1.12 -18.30 -8.53
N GLU A 209 -2.27 -17.74 -8.84
CA GLU A 209 -2.47 -17.00 -10.07
C GLU A 209 -2.10 -15.53 -9.80
N PHE A 210 -0.84 -15.15 -10.03
CA PHE A 210 -0.34 -13.81 -9.72
C PHE A 210 -0.72 -12.76 -10.77
N LYS A 211 -1.02 -13.19 -11.98
CA LYS A 211 -1.56 -12.43 -13.09
C LYS A 211 -2.51 -13.32 -13.87
N TYR A 212 -3.57 -12.78 -14.40
CA TYR A 212 -4.55 -13.57 -15.14
C TYR A 212 -3.91 -14.47 -16.18
N GLY A 213 -4.15 -15.78 -16.08
CA GLY A 213 -3.54 -16.82 -16.90
C GLY A 213 -2.08 -17.15 -16.62
N HIS A 214 -1.44 -16.52 -15.62
CA HIS A 214 -0.07 -16.80 -15.19
C HIS A 214 -0.09 -17.42 -13.79
N TYR A 215 0.37 -18.63 -13.70
CA TYR A 215 0.35 -19.44 -12.48
C TYR A 215 1.77 -19.68 -11.98
N GLY A 216 1.93 -19.71 -10.68
CA GLY A 216 3.17 -20.10 -10.02
C GLY A 216 2.91 -21.28 -9.09
N LEU A 217 3.83 -22.23 -9.03
CA LEU A 217 3.85 -23.35 -8.10
C LEU A 217 4.89 -23.10 -7.01
N MET A 218 4.52 -23.38 -5.79
CA MET A 218 5.40 -23.38 -4.63
C MET A 218 5.56 -24.79 -4.13
N GLN A 219 6.80 -25.27 -4.08
CA GLN A 219 7.18 -26.59 -3.60
C GLN A 219 7.88 -26.46 -2.26
N PRO A 220 7.68 -27.40 -1.31
CA PRO A 220 8.46 -27.42 -0.08
C PRO A 220 9.93 -27.68 -0.38
N CYS A 221 10.79 -26.78 0.11
CA CYS A 221 12.26 -26.92 0.01
C CYS A 221 12.82 -27.76 1.16
N ILE A 222 12.13 -27.81 2.29
CA ILE A 222 12.51 -28.55 3.49
C ILE A 222 11.29 -29.29 4.07
N ARG A 223 11.55 -30.29 4.90
CA ARG A 223 10.50 -30.93 5.69
C ARG A 223 10.06 -30.00 6.83
N PRO A 224 8.80 -30.08 7.28
CA PRO A 224 8.35 -29.33 8.45
C PRO A 224 9.29 -29.55 9.64
N LEU A 225 9.76 -28.45 10.24
CA LEU A 225 10.66 -28.46 11.41
C LEU A 225 9.90 -28.78 12.70
N PHE A 226 8.60 -28.51 12.72
CA PHE A 226 7.74 -28.72 13.87
C PHE A 226 6.53 -29.60 13.49
N ASN A 227 5.82 -30.10 14.47
CA ASN A 227 4.58 -30.85 14.25
C ASN A 227 3.44 -29.89 13.85
N THR A 228 3.56 -29.30 12.67
CA THR A 228 2.63 -28.35 12.08
C THR A 228 1.91 -28.99 10.88
N ARG A 229 0.77 -28.43 10.51
CA ARG A 229 0.01 -28.88 9.34
C ARG A 229 -0.49 -27.66 8.59
N GLN A 230 -0.33 -27.66 7.25
CA GLN A 230 -0.84 -26.56 6.43
C GLN A 230 -2.36 -26.53 6.45
N TRP A 231 -2.93 -25.34 6.42
CA TRP A 231 -4.36 -25.12 6.57
C TRP A 231 -5.19 -25.85 5.51
N GLN A 232 -4.68 -26.00 4.29
CA GLN A 232 -5.36 -26.71 3.22
C GLN A 232 -5.55 -28.17 3.55
N ASP A 233 -4.57 -28.84 4.12
CA ASP A 233 -4.69 -30.23 4.58
C ASP A 233 -5.71 -30.36 5.72
N CYS A 234 -5.80 -29.36 6.61
CA CYS A 234 -6.80 -29.32 7.66
C CYS A 234 -8.21 -29.27 7.06
N PHE A 235 -8.44 -28.38 6.08
CA PHE A 235 -9.75 -28.26 5.43
C PHE A 235 -10.10 -29.51 4.64
N LEU A 236 -9.16 -30.10 3.88
CA LEU A 236 -9.39 -31.35 3.17
C LEU A 236 -9.82 -32.47 4.13
N GLN A 237 -9.14 -32.60 5.24
CA GLN A 237 -9.46 -33.60 6.26
C GLN A 237 -10.83 -33.35 6.90
N TRP A 238 -11.19 -32.11 7.20
CA TRP A 238 -12.49 -31.76 7.80
C TRP A 238 -13.68 -32.00 6.87
N VAL A 239 -13.47 -31.91 5.56
CA VAL A 239 -14.51 -32.28 4.58
C VAL A 239 -14.46 -33.77 4.21
N GLY A 240 -13.61 -34.56 4.87
CA GLY A 240 -13.53 -36.02 4.66
C GLY A 240 -12.65 -36.49 3.50
N HIS A 241 -11.84 -35.58 2.93
CA HIS A 241 -10.86 -35.95 1.91
C HIS A 241 -9.70 -36.74 2.54
N LYS A 242 -9.30 -37.84 1.92
CA LYS A 242 -8.24 -38.70 2.44
C LYS A 242 -6.85 -38.35 1.93
N GLU A 243 -6.78 -37.68 0.80
CA GLU A 243 -5.53 -37.32 0.15
C GLU A 243 -4.97 -36.01 0.69
N SER A 244 -3.64 -35.87 0.64
CA SER A 244 -2.96 -34.62 1.02
C SER A 244 -3.19 -33.52 -0.02
N TYR A 245 -2.93 -32.29 0.37
CA TYR A 245 -3.05 -31.13 -0.51
C TYR A 245 -2.18 -31.24 -1.77
N TYR A 246 -1.04 -31.93 -1.72
CA TYR A 246 -0.22 -32.20 -2.92
C TYR A 246 -1.02 -32.91 -4.02
N TYR A 247 -1.74 -33.97 -3.69
CA TYR A 247 -2.55 -34.69 -4.69
C TYR A 247 -3.74 -33.88 -5.16
N PHE A 248 -4.33 -33.11 -4.25
CA PHE A 248 -5.44 -32.22 -4.58
C PHE A 248 -4.99 -31.12 -5.57
N ILE A 249 -3.87 -30.44 -5.33
CA ILE A 249 -3.36 -29.37 -6.21
C ILE A 249 -2.91 -29.94 -7.56
N LYS A 250 -2.26 -31.12 -7.56
CA LYS A 250 -1.89 -31.82 -8.80
C LYS A 250 -3.11 -32.11 -9.65
N ALA A 251 -4.13 -32.78 -9.10
CA ALA A 251 -5.36 -33.08 -9.80
C ALA A 251 -6.09 -31.85 -10.33
N HIS A 252 -6.13 -30.79 -9.51
CA HIS A 252 -6.72 -29.51 -9.92
C HIS A 252 -5.98 -28.88 -11.11
N TRP A 253 -4.66 -28.88 -11.08
CA TRP A 253 -3.84 -28.34 -12.16
C TRP A 253 -3.99 -29.15 -13.44
N GLU A 254 -3.95 -30.47 -13.37
CA GLU A 254 -4.13 -31.35 -14.52
C GLU A 254 -5.52 -31.18 -15.16
N ALA A 255 -6.57 -31.04 -14.34
CA ALA A 255 -7.93 -30.91 -14.84
C ALA A 255 -8.26 -29.52 -15.40
N HIS A 256 -7.72 -28.43 -14.81
CA HIS A 256 -8.24 -27.08 -15.07
C HIS A 256 -7.21 -26.10 -15.64
N ILE A 257 -5.91 -26.31 -15.40
CA ILE A 257 -4.87 -25.36 -15.72
C ILE A 257 -4.01 -25.84 -16.88
N LEU A 258 -3.43 -27.05 -16.78
CA LEU A 258 -2.41 -27.56 -17.69
C LEU A 258 -2.93 -27.94 -19.08
N LYS A 259 -4.18 -28.31 -19.21
CA LYS A 259 -4.79 -28.71 -20.50
C LYS A 259 -3.96 -29.74 -21.29
N GLY A 260 -3.39 -30.72 -20.62
CA GLY A 260 -2.57 -31.77 -21.21
C GLY A 260 -1.05 -31.50 -21.19
N PHE A 261 -0.63 -30.35 -20.66
CA PHE A 261 0.78 -30.11 -20.36
C PHE A 261 1.23 -30.96 -19.17
N SER A 262 2.50 -31.42 -19.15
CA SER A 262 3.01 -32.28 -18.08
C SER A 262 3.07 -31.55 -16.72
N TRP A 263 2.56 -32.18 -15.68
CA TRP A 263 2.71 -31.73 -14.30
C TRP A 263 4.17 -31.66 -13.87
N GLU A 264 4.97 -32.67 -14.25
CA GLU A 264 6.40 -32.74 -13.93
C GLU A 264 7.17 -31.59 -14.55
N GLN A 265 6.81 -31.20 -15.78
CA GLN A 265 7.42 -30.04 -16.45
C GLN A 265 6.99 -28.74 -15.79
N ALA A 266 5.72 -28.60 -15.40
CA ALA A 266 5.24 -27.41 -14.67
C ALA A 266 5.91 -27.27 -13.31
N LEU A 267 6.17 -28.36 -12.61
CA LEU A 267 6.95 -28.38 -11.37
C LEU A 267 8.41 -27.96 -11.58
N HIS A 268 9.04 -28.50 -12.64
CA HIS A 268 10.42 -28.13 -12.96
C HIS A 268 10.57 -26.64 -13.28
N ASP A 269 9.62 -26.09 -14.04
CA ASP A 269 9.65 -24.69 -14.47
C ASP A 269 9.18 -23.73 -13.36
N GLY A 270 8.42 -24.22 -12.38
CA GLY A 270 7.85 -23.46 -11.26
C GLY A 270 6.76 -22.47 -11.68
N THR A 271 6.58 -22.24 -12.97
CA THR A 271 5.60 -21.31 -13.53
C THR A 271 4.92 -21.90 -14.76
N PHE A 272 3.68 -21.52 -14.98
CA PHE A 272 2.92 -21.90 -16.17
C PHE A 272 2.11 -20.72 -16.69
N VAL A 273 2.15 -20.53 -18.01
CA VAL A 273 1.38 -19.49 -18.71
C VAL A 273 0.39 -20.16 -19.63
N LYS A 274 -0.88 -19.86 -19.47
CA LYS A 274 -1.95 -20.39 -20.29
C LYS A 274 -1.89 -19.76 -21.70
N GLU A 275 -1.71 -20.55 -22.74
CA GLU A 275 -1.53 -20.03 -24.10
C GLU A 275 -2.77 -19.31 -24.66
N ASP A 276 -3.98 -19.78 -24.29
CA ASP A 276 -5.26 -19.22 -24.73
C ASP A 276 -5.80 -18.16 -23.74
N ILE A 277 -5.04 -17.11 -23.46
CA ILE A 277 -5.56 -15.99 -22.68
C ILE A 277 -6.56 -15.22 -23.54
N LYS A 278 -7.81 -15.71 -23.61
CA LYS A 278 -8.94 -14.89 -24.03
C LYS A 278 -9.17 -13.84 -22.96
N SER A 279 -9.59 -12.65 -23.36
CA SER A 279 -9.83 -11.50 -22.46
C SER A 279 -10.51 -11.93 -21.15
N PHE A 280 -10.01 -11.40 -20.04
CA PHE A 280 -10.58 -11.60 -18.70
C PHE A 280 -12.07 -11.20 -18.71
N GLU A 281 -12.96 -12.17 -18.53
CA GLU A 281 -14.37 -11.91 -18.29
C GLU A 281 -14.60 -11.92 -16.77
N LEU A 282 -15.08 -10.81 -16.23
CA LEU A 282 -15.49 -10.73 -14.83
C LEU A 282 -16.61 -11.76 -14.55
N PRO A 283 -16.60 -12.43 -13.38
CA PRO A 283 -17.66 -13.33 -12.99
C PRO A 283 -19.02 -12.64 -13.09
N LYS A 284 -20.02 -13.34 -13.67
CA LYS A 284 -21.34 -12.79 -13.98
C LYS A 284 -22.17 -12.35 -12.76
N GLU A 285 -21.75 -12.73 -11.54
CA GLU A 285 -22.51 -12.50 -10.31
C GLU A 285 -22.21 -11.18 -9.59
N GLU A 286 -21.06 -10.54 -9.84
CA GLU A 286 -20.84 -9.21 -9.33
C GLU A 286 -21.33 -8.17 -10.33
N LYS A 287 -22.55 -7.69 -10.11
CA LYS A 287 -23.08 -6.49 -10.73
C LYS A 287 -22.34 -5.25 -10.22
N ILE A 288 -21.12 -5.05 -10.67
CA ILE A 288 -20.48 -3.74 -10.63
C ILE A 288 -20.94 -3.02 -11.89
N PRO A 289 -21.88 -2.06 -11.78
CA PRO A 289 -22.61 -1.56 -12.96
C PRO A 289 -21.76 -0.81 -14.00
N SER A 290 -20.50 -0.52 -13.71
CA SER A 290 -19.69 0.41 -14.52
C SER A 290 -18.43 -0.19 -15.18
N LEU A 291 -18.04 -1.44 -14.90
CA LEU A 291 -16.78 -2.02 -15.42
C LEU A 291 -16.93 -2.92 -16.64
N ARG A 292 -18.11 -2.93 -17.31
CA ARG A 292 -18.45 -3.91 -18.35
C ARG A 292 -18.24 -3.48 -19.80
N LYS A 293 -17.51 -2.42 -20.10
CA LYS A 293 -17.20 -2.07 -21.50
C LYS A 293 -15.70 -1.84 -21.68
N PRO A 294 -14.98 -2.64 -22.46
CA PRO A 294 -13.71 -2.26 -23.06
C PRO A 294 -14.00 -1.55 -24.40
N PRO A 295 -13.22 -0.57 -24.82
CA PRO A 295 -12.38 0.37 -24.08
C PRO A 295 -13.22 1.50 -23.50
N MET A 296 -12.88 1.98 -22.33
CA MET A 296 -13.59 3.06 -21.66
C MET A 296 -13.17 4.42 -22.23
N THR A 297 -13.63 4.75 -23.43
CA THR A 297 -13.57 6.12 -23.92
C THR A 297 -14.52 6.96 -23.09
N LEU A 298 -14.00 7.57 -22.04
CA LEU A 298 -14.77 8.52 -21.23
C LEU A 298 -15.20 9.70 -22.09
N THR A 299 -16.48 10.01 -22.06
CA THR A 299 -17.02 11.25 -22.61
C THR A 299 -16.43 12.46 -21.87
N ARG A 300 -16.57 13.66 -22.44
CA ARG A 300 -16.13 14.89 -21.77
C ARG A 300 -16.81 15.04 -20.40
N GLU A 301 -18.10 14.80 -20.29
CA GLU A 301 -18.87 14.91 -19.05
C GLU A 301 -18.42 13.90 -17.99
N GLU A 302 -18.21 12.64 -18.37
CA GLU A 302 -17.69 11.61 -17.48
C GLU A 302 -16.27 11.94 -17.01
N SER A 303 -15.43 12.49 -17.88
CA SER A 303 -14.08 12.91 -17.54
C SER A 303 -14.10 14.07 -16.52
N LEU A 304 -14.92 15.08 -16.75
CA LEU A 304 -15.07 16.22 -15.83
C LEU A 304 -15.66 15.77 -14.49
N ARG A 305 -16.62 14.86 -14.49
CA ARG A 305 -17.16 14.26 -13.26
C ARG A 305 -16.10 13.51 -12.48
N LEU A 306 -15.27 12.70 -13.13
CA LEU A 306 -14.16 12.00 -12.46
C LEU A 306 -13.17 13.00 -11.85
N ILE A 307 -12.78 14.02 -12.60
CA ILE A 307 -11.89 15.08 -12.11
C ILE A 307 -12.49 15.72 -10.85
N SER A 308 -13.76 16.13 -10.91
CA SER A 308 -14.42 16.77 -9.75
C SER A 308 -14.57 15.87 -8.53
N THR A 309 -14.54 14.55 -8.71
CA THR A 309 -14.65 13.59 -7.60
C THR A 309 -13.28 13.33 -6.95
N VAL A 310 -12.20 13.40 -7.71
CA VAL A 310 -10.82 13.25 -7.20
C VAL A 310 -10.37 14.49 -6.44
N LEU A 311 -10.84 15.67 -6.88
CA LEU A 311 -10.50 16.92 -6.22
C LEU A 311 -11.32 17.10 -4.93
N PRO A 312 -10.72 17.55 -3.84
CA PRO A 312 -11.44 17.80 -2.60
C PRO A 312 -12.49 18.89 -2.82
N ARG A 313 -13.71 18.67 -2.32
CA ARG A 313 -14.85 19.60 -2.45
C ARG A 313 -14.69 20.86 -1.62
N GLU A 314 -13.97 20.78 -0.51
CA GLU A 314 -13.65 21.90 0.38
C GLU A 314 -12.22 21.74 0.88
N LEU A 315 -11.45 22.81 0.79
CA LEU A 315 -10.17 22.90 1.48
C LEU A 315 -10.48 23.16 2.96
N VAL A 316 -10.44 22.13 3.77
CA VAL A 316 -10.33 22.35 5.21
C VAL A 316 -8.93 22.89 5.44
N GLU A 317 -8.81 24.10 5.89
CA GLU A 317 -7.54 24.71 6.28
C GLU A 317 -6.94 23.94 7.46
N THR A 318 -6.16 22.93 7.13
CA THR A 318 -5.31 22.23 8.09
C THR A 318 -3.88 22.71 7.89
N PRO A 319 -3.13 22.93 8.97
CA PRO A 319 -1.74 23.40 8.85
C PRO A 319 -0.85 22.38 8.12
N PHE A 320 -1.21 21.10 8.14
CA PHE A 320 -0.44 20.01 7.52
C PHE A 320 -1.32 18.92 6.96
N GLU A 321 -0.87 18.34 5.85
CA GLU A 321 -1.43 17.12 5.29
C GLU A 321 -0.66 15.88 5.77
N LEU A 322 -1.37 14.80 6.05
CA LEU A 322 -0.80 13.55 6.55
C LEU A 322 -0.48 12.60 5.39
N SER A 323 0.78 12.22 5.25
CA SER A 323 1.25 11.22 4.27
C SER A 323 1.77 9.99 5.00
N LEU A 324 0.94 8.96 5.15
CA LEU A 324 1.33 7.71 5.82
C LEU A 324 2.15 6.83 4.87
N TYR A 325 3.26 6.26 5.36
CA TYR A 325 4.07 5.33 4.59
C TYR A 325 4.53 4.15 5.45
N THR A 326 4.79 3.01 4.82
CA THR A 326 5.28 1.82 5.50
C THR A 326 6.80 1.78 5.51
N SER A 327 7.38 1.23 6.57
CA SER A 327 8.81 0.91 6.63
C SER A 327 9.18 -0.09 5.54
N THR A 328 10.32 0.12 4.88
CA THR A 328 10.83 -0.81 3.87
C THR A 328 11.18 -2.18 4.48
N ALA A 329 11.71 -2.19 5.71
CA ALA A 329 12.11 -3.43 6.40
C ALA A 329 10.91 -4.19 6.99
N LEU A 330 9.94 -3.47 7.56
CA LEU A 330 8.85 -4.06 8.35
C LEU A 330 7.51 -4.12 7.60
N GLY A 331 7.40 -3.39 6.48
CA GLY A 331 6.18 -3.36 5.68
C GLY A 331 4.98 -2.90 6.49
N ASP A 332 3.97 -3.75 6.58
CA ASP A 332 2.73 -3.50 7.33
C ASP A 332 2.84 -3.85 8.83
N GLY A 333 4.01 -4.26 9.29
CA GLY A 333 4.29 -4.63 10.67
C GLY A 333 4.03 -6.09 11.04
N GLN A 334 3.71 -6.96 10.09
CA GLN A 334 3.56 -8.41 10.36
C GLN A 334 4.83 -9.03 10.95
N GLN A 335 6.00 -8.44 10.64
CA GLN A 335 7.31 -8.86 11.15
C GLN A 335 7.86 -7.91 12.22
N ALA A 336 7.03 -7.05 12.81
CA ALA A 336 7.49 -6.03 13.77
C ALA A 336 8.15 -6.59 15.04
N ASN A 337 7.89 -7.85 15.38
CA ASN A 337 8.55 -8.54 16.49
C ASN A 337 9.89 -9.19 16.11
N ASN A 338 10.40 -8.98 14.89
CA ASN A 338 11.71 -9.48 14.49
C ASN A 338 12.78 -8.41 14.77
N PRO A 339 13.65 -8.60 15.77
CA PRO A 339 14.66 -7.61 16.17
C PRO A 339 15.66 -7.30 15.05
N TRP A 340 16.02 -8.27 14.22
CA TRP A 340 16.93 -8.04 13.09
C TRP A 340 16.33 -7.09 12.04
N LEU A 341 15.02 -7.18 11.79
CA LEU A 341 14.35 -6.24 10.90
C LEU A 341 14.20 -4.86 11.56
N GLN A 342 14.06 -4.80 12.88
CA GLN A 342 14.04 -3.53 13.61
C GLN A 342 15.41 -2.83 13.57
N GLU A 343 16.51 -3.59 13.61
CA GLU A 343 17.87 -3.09 13.51
C GLU A 343 18.27 -2.71 12.08
N LEU A 344 17.53 -3.17 11.05
CA LEU A 344 17.84 -2.87 9.67
C LEU A 344 17.59 -1.38 9.40
N PRO A 345 18.63 -0.61 9.02
CA PRO A 345 18.48 0.81 8.77
C PRO A 345 17.51 1.10 7.62
N ASP A 346 16.66 2.11 7.80
CA ASP A 346 15.86 2.64 6.72
C ASP A 346 16.76 3.06 5.54
N PRO A 347 16.47 2.65 4.31
CA PRO A 347 17.36 2.88 3.17
C PRO A 347 17.52 4.36 2.81
N ILE A 348 16.58 5.23 3.23
CA ILE A 348 16.60 6.66 2.95
C ILE A 348 17.13 7.44 4.13
N HIS A 349 16.54 7.24 5.30
CA HIS A 349 16.82 8.04 6.50
C HIS A 349 17.88 7.43 7.43
N ARG A 350 18.27 6.17 7.21
CA ARG A 350 19.25 5.43 8.02
C ARG A 350 18.85 5.22 9.47
N THR A 351 17.59 5.47 9.81
CA THR A 351 17.03 5.26 11.14
C THR A 351 16.70 3.78 11.37
N THR A 352 16.84 3.35 12.61
CA THR A 352 16.51 1.99 13.08
C THR A 352 15.46 2.08 14.18
N TRP A 353 14.79 0.98 14.49
CA TRP A 353 13.85 0.76 15.58
C TRP A 353 12.56 1.57 15.44
N ASP A 354 12.46 2.74 16.04
CA ASP A 354 11.19 3.43 16.29
C ASP A 354 10.46 3.99 15.06
N ASN A 355 9.17 4.21 15.24
CA ASN A 355 8.38 5.01 14.32
C ASN A 355 8.68 6.49 14.54
N PHE A 356 8.89 7.23 13.48
CA PHE A 356 9.17 8.65 13.50
C PHE A 356 8.29 9.41 12.52
N LEU A 357 8.17 10.71 12.74
CA LEU A 357 7.48 11.65 11.88
C LEU A 357 8.49 12.39 11.01
N THR A 358 8.42 12.25 9.69
CA THR A 358 9.21 13.09 8.78
C THR A 358 8.56 14.47 8.61
N MET A 359 9.38 15.52 8.62
CA MET A 359 8.92 16.90 8.49
C MET A 359 9.91 17.71 7.66
N HIS A 360 9.40 18.63 6.83
CA HIS A 360 10.23 19.53 6.06
C HIS A 360 10.96 20.53 6.97
N PRO A 361 12.21 20.94 6.65
CA PRO A 361 12.96 21.90 7.49
C PRO A 361 12.26 23.24 7.72
N THR A 362 11.59 23.79 6.72
CA THR A 362 10.83 25.05 6.84
C THR A 362 9.67 24.90 7.83
N ASP A 363 8.94 23.77 7.77
CA ASP A 363 7.82 23.48 8.68
C ASP A 363 8.33 23.28 10.11
N ALA A 364 9.43 22.56 10.26
CA ALA A 364 10.08 22.35 11.56
C ALA A 364 10.53 23.67 12.18
N GLN A 365 11.15 24.56 11.41
CA GLN A 365 11.55 25.89 11.86
C GLN A 365 10.35 26.72 12.33
N THR A 366 9.25 26.69 11.59
CA THR A 366 8.02 27.42 11.95
C THR A 366 7.43 26.92 13.27
N LEU A 367 7.57 25.62 13.57
CA LEU A 367 7.07 24.98 14.80
C LEU A 367 8.11 25.01 15.94
N GLY A 368 9.33 25.49 15.73
CA GLY A 368 10.42 25.45 16.71
C GLY A 368 10.88 24.02 17.04
N ILE A 369 10.82 23.12 16.06
CA ILE A 369 11.24 21.73 16.18
C ILE A 369 12.67 21.61 15.67
N GLU A 370 13.54 20.93 16.42
CA GLU A 370 14.96 20.76 16.10
C GLU A 370 15.40 19.32 16.24
N ASN A 371 16.42 18.95 15.47
CA ASN A 371 17.22 17.74 15.66
C ASN A 371 18.66 18.14 16.02
N TRP A 372 19.31 17.32 16.84
CA TRP A 372 20.71 17.54 17.24
C TRP A 372 21.48 16.23 17.36
N HIS A 373 22.79 16.30 17.27
CA HIS A 373 23.65 15.17 17.54
C HIS A 373 24.06 15.14 19.00
N THR A 374 23.93 13.96 19.60
CA THR A 374 24.41 13.69 20.95
C THR A 374 25.94 13.51 20.96
N VAL A 375 26.55 13.47 22.13
CA VAL A 375 28.02 13.35 22.29
C VAL A 375 28.57 12.06 21.68
N ASP A 376 27.77 11.00 21.67
CA ASP A 376 28.07 9.69 21.08
C ASP A 376 27.73 9.63 19.57
N GLY A 377 27.30 10.75 18.97
CA GLY A 377 27.01 10.88 17.54
C GLY A 377 25.62 10.39 17.12
N ALA A 378 24.77 9.96 18.04
CA ALA A 378 23.39 9.62 17.73
C ALA A 378 22.59 10.88 17.38
N LEU A 379 21.63 10.74 16.47
CA LEU A 379 20.66 11.78 16.15
C LEU A 379 19.53 11.73 17.17
N ASP A 380 19.29 12.85 17.85
CA ASP A 380 18.16 13.07 18.77
C ASP A 380 17.30 14.23 18.28
N GLY A 381 16.14 14.47 18.88
CA GLY A 381 15.24 15.52 18.44
C GLY A 381 13.99 15.65 19.27
N HIS A 382 13.24 16.70 18.96
CA HIS A 382 11.94 16.94 19.57
C HIS A 382 10.92 15.86 19.17
N GLN A 383 9.90 15.69 20.01
CA GLN A 383 8.72 14.90 19.72
C GLN A 383 7.55 15.82 19.36
N ALA A 384 6.68 15.34 18.47
CA ALA A 384 5.46 16.06 18.11
C ALA A 384 4.22 15.18 18.39
N LYS A 385 3.16 15.83 18.84
CA LYS A 385 1.84 15.21 18.94
C LYS A 385 1.10 15.38 17.63
N ILE A 386 0.81 14.26 16.99
CA ILE A 386 0.02 14.20 15.76
C ILE A 386 -1.42 13.90 16.17
N SER A 387 -2.36 14.73 15.76
CA SER A 387 -3.79 14.54 16.00
C SER A 387 -4.54 14.51 14.68
N ALA A 388 -5.35 13.46 14.51
CA ALA A 388 -6.19 13.28 13.33
C ALA A 388 -7.55 12.72 13.77
N ASN A 389 -8.63 13.42 13.45
CA ASN A 389 -9.95 13.14 14.01
C ASN A 389 -9.88 13.12 15.56
N ASP A 390 -10.44 12.11 16.20
CA ASP A 390 -10.43 11.98 17.68
C ASP A 390 -9.23 11.21 18.22
N LYS A 391 -8.25 10.89 17.37
CA LYS A 391 -7.05 10.11 17.75
C LYS A 391 -5.81 10.99 17.76
N SER A 392 -4.90 10.70 18.67
CA SER A 392 -3.59 11.35 18.71
C SER A 392 -2.49 10.38 19.10
N ILE A 393 -1.30 10.64 18.58
CA ILE A 393 -0.07 9.91 18.91
C ILE A 393 1.06 10.90 19.13
N ILE A 394 2.09 10.47 19.85
CA ILE A 394 3.34 11.22 20.00
C ILE A 394 4.43 10.41 19.30
N ALA A 395 5.21 11.07 18.47
CA ALA A 395 6.32 10.47 17.74
C ALA A 395 7.54 11.41 17.72
N PRO A 396 8.77 10.87 17.73
CA PRO A 396 9.96 11.66 17.47
C PRO A 396 9.91 12.23 16.05
N VAL A 397 10.43 13.44 15.87
CA VAL A 397 10.45 14.11 14.57
C VAL A 397 11.83 13.97 13.93
N LEU A 398 11.83 13.52 12.69
CA LEU A 398 13.00 13.52 11.82
C LEU A 398 12.85 14.63 10.77
N ILE A 399 13.69 15.66 10.87
CA ILE A 399 13.71 16.76 9.91
C ILE A 399 14.45 16.33 8.66
N THR A 400 13.77 16.41 7.52
CA THR A 400 14.33 15.97 6.24
C THR A 400 13.81 16.81 5.07
N PRO A 401 14.68 17.27 4.16
CA PRO A 401 14.27 17.95 2.94
C PRO A 401 13.57 17.03 1.94
N ALA A 402 13.53 15.74 2.25
CA ALA A 402 12.87 14.75 1.43
C ALA A 402 11.34 14.77 1.55
N GLN A 403 10.81 15.36 2.64
CA GLN A 403 9.38 15.57 2.85
C GLN A 403 8.91 16.83 2.09
N ALA A 404 7.70 16.79 1.53
CA ALA A 404 7.09 17.98 0.92
C ALA A 404 6.65 18.97 2.00
N GLU A 405 6.93 20.26 1.78
CA GLU A 405 6.49 21.35 2.65
C GLU A 405 4.96 21.36 2.80
N GLY A 406 4.44 21.62 4.00
CA GLY A 406 3.02 21.55 4.32
C GLY A 406 2.49 20.13 4.49
N SER A 407 3.36 19.12 4.47
CA SER A 407 2.97 17.73 4.73
C SER A 407 3.89 17.09 5.77
N VAL A 408 3.35 16.12 6.50
CA VAL A 408 4.09 15.33 7.47
C VAL A 408 3.91 13.85 7.19
N GLY A 409 4.99 13.10 7.33
CA GLY A 409 5.02 11.68 7.01
C GLY A 409 5.29 10.80 8.24
N PRO A 410 4.28 10.34 8.98
CA PRO A 410 4.52 9.34 9.99
C PRO A 410 4.81 7.99 9.33
N ARG A 411 5.93 7.40 9.74
CA ARG A 411 6.26 6.02 9.40
C ARG A 411 5.24 5.11 10.06
N ARG A 412 4.62 4.23 9.28
CA ARG A 412 3.65 3.28 9.76
C ARG A 412 4.29 1.91 9.93
N GLU A 413 4.36 1.51 11.14
CA GLU A 413 4.16 0.13 11.55
C GLU A 413 2.74 0.05 12.08
N SER A 414 2.05 -1.08 11.97
CA SER A 414 0.63 -1.23 12.38
C SER A 414 0.32 -0.75 13.81
N TRP A 415 1.33 -0.44 14.57
CA TRP A 415 1.33 0.11 15.92
C TRP A 415 0.66 1.46 16.09
N LEU A 416 0.71 2.31 15.08
CA LEU A 416 0.10 3.65 15.10
C LEU A 416 -1.43 3.64 15.25
N CYS A 417 -2.06 2.50 14.98
CA CYS A 417 -3.51 2.35 15.11
C CYS A 417 -3.99 1.96 16.51
N ARG A 418 -3.11 1.49 17.38
CA ARG A 418 -3.53 0.84 18.63
C ARG A 418 -3.59 1.71 19.86
N HIS A 419 -2.74 2.67 20.05
CA HIS A 419 -2.55 3.26 21.38
C HIS A 419 -2.56 4.78 21.39
N ALA A 420 -3.72 5.35 21.52
CA ALA A 420 -3.87 6.67 22.11
C ALA A 420 -3.74 6.63 23.66
N GLY A 421 -3.40 5.49 24.26
CA GLY A 421 -3.43 5.30 25.70
C GLY A 421 -2.21 4.67 26.38
N ASP A 422 -1.40 3.88 25.69
CA ASP A 422 -0.29 3.15 26.33
C ASP A 422 0.95 3.09 25.46
N LEU A 423 1.75 4.14 25.45
CA LEU A 423 3.13 4.10 25.00
C LEU A 423 4.01 3.49 26.12
N ARG A 424 3.87 2.20 26.36
CA ARG A 424 4.88 1.44 27.09
C ARG A 424 5.87 0.86 26.08
N SER A 425 7.14 1.21 26.31
CA SER A 425 8.32 0.66 25.63
C SER A 425 8.23 -0.86 25.44
N SER A 426 8.68 -1.33 24.27
CA SER A 426 8.89 -2.76 24.01
C SER A 426 9.55 -3.44 25.20
N PRO A 427 9.10 -4.63 25.64
CA PRO A 427 9.78 -5.34 26.70
C PRO A 427 11.17 -5.80 26.20
N GLY A 428 12.22 -5.11 26.60
CA GLY A 428 13.60 -5.49 26.31
C GLY A 428 14.58 -4.38 25.98
N GLY A 429 14.12 -3.16 25.73
CA GLY A 429 15.04 -2.02 25.54
C GLY A 429 15.46 -1.37 26.86
N PRO A 430 16.69 -0.85 27.00
CA PRO A 430 17.11 -0.16 28.21
C PRO A 430 16.19 1.05 28.44
N ARG A 431 15.59 1.11 29.62
CA ARG A 431 14.81 2.25 30.08
C ARG A 431 15.68 3.50 30.02
N ARG A 432 15.43 4.36 29.03
CA ARG A 432 15.87 5.74 29.11
C ARG A 432 14.71 6.56 29.63
N GLU A 433 14.94 7.16 30.78
CA GLU A 433 14.01 8.06 31.43
C GLU A 433 13.68 9.24 30.51
N SER A 434 12.39 9.51 30.41
CA SER A 434 11.78 10.55 29.63
C SER A 434 12.37 11.93 29.93
N TRP A 435 12.93 12.58 28.94
CA TRP A 435 13.03 14.02 28.93
C TRP A 435 11.76 14.59 28.27
N LEU A 436 10.84 14.98 29.12
CA LEU A 436 9.68 15.79 28.72
C LEU A 436 10.17 17.20 28.38
N CYS A 437 10.36 17.49 27.12
CA CYS A 437 10.45 18.87 26.65
C CYS A 437 9.09 19.33 26.14
N SER A 438 8.56 20.38 26.76
CA SER A 438 7.20 20.87 26.61
C SER A 438 6.95 21.75 25.39
N HIS A 439 7.25 21.27 24.19
CA HIS A 439 6.82 21.93 22.97
C HIS A 439 5.90 20.98 22.18
N THR A 440 4.61 21.09 22.45
CA THR A 440 3.58 20.33 21.73
C THR A 440 3.03 21.18 20.59
N GLY A 441 3.51 20.93 19.38
CA GLY A 441 2.81 21.34 18.17
C GLY A 441 1.64 20.39 17.89
N TYR A 442 0.45 20.93 17.62
CA TYR A 442 -0.71 20.14 17.23
C TYR A 442 -0.80 20.10 15.71
N LEU A 443 -0.79 18.89 15.16
CA LEU A 443 -1.03 18.66 13.73
C LEU A 443 -2.45 18.12 13.55
N ARG A 444 -3.21 18.66 12.62
CA ARG A 444 -4.56 18.19 12.30
C ARG A 444 -4.61 17.66 10.87
N SER A 445 -5.30 16.55 10.63
CA SER A 445 -5.67 16.09 9.30
C SER A 445 -7.07 16.55 8.92
N SER A 446 -7.35 16.69 7.63
CA SER A 446 -8.67 17.09 7.14
C SER A 446 -9.76 16.09 7.56
N PRO A 447 -10.90 16.54 8.10
CA PRO A 447 -12.05 15.69 8.31
C PRO A 447 -12.72 15.39 6.97
N GLY A 448 -12.89 14.15 6.62
CA GLY A 448 -13.73 13.76 5.49
C GLY A 448 -13.21 12.62 4.61
N SER A 449 -11.99 12.20 4.76
CA SER A 449 -11.58 10.91 4.23
C SER A 449 -11.66 9.90 5.36
N ALA A 450 -12.69 9.06 5.35
CA ALA A 450 -12.66 7.80 6.05
C ALA A 450 -11.47 7.05 5.48
N THR A 451 -10.32 7.34 6.01
CA THR A 451 -9.04 6.90 5.52
C THR A 451 -8.86 5.47 5.94
N TYR A 452 -9.35 4.57 5.13
CA TYR A 452 -8.85 3.23 5.14
C TYR A 452 -7.51 3.26 4.42
N LEU A 453 -6.57 3.16 5.19
CA LEU A 453 -5.17 3.09 5.05
C LEU A 453 -4.70 2.09 4.02
N TRP A 454 -4.49 2.57 2.82
CA TRP A 454 -3.45 2.07 1.97
C TRP A 454 -2.73 3.30 1.42
N CYS A 455 -1.65 3.61 2.09
CA CYS A 455 -0.71 4.53 1.50
C CYS A 455 -0.18 3.88 0.25
N THR A 456 -0.28 4.57 -0.84
CA THR A 456 0.88 4.57 -1.69
C THR A 456 0.78 5.53 -2.80
N ILE A 457 1.66 6.38 -2.75
CA ILE A 457 2.11 7.10 -3.91
C ILE A 457 3.25 6.26 -4.47
N GLY A 458 3.05 5.70 -5.67
CA GLY A 458 4.13 5.26 -6.54
C GLY A 458 5.08 4.15 -6.07
N GLN A 459 4.66 3.18 -5.29
CA GLN A 459 5.45 1.97 -5.13
C GLN A 459 4.75 0.75 -5.74
N VAL A 460 5.31 0.25 -6.83
CA VAL A 460 5.19 -1.16 -7.18
C VAL A 460 6.13 -1.91 -6.25
N VAL A 461 5.62 -2.40 -5.13
CA VAL A 461 6.31 -3.42 -4.36
C VAL A 461 5.98 -4.75 -5.02
N LEU A 462 6.90 -5.26 -5.79
CA LEU A 462 6.91 -6.68 -6.13
C LEU A 462 7.20 -7.42 -4.82
N PRO A 463 6.37 -8.36 -4.38
CA PRO A 463 6.76 -9.27 -3.32
C PRO A 463 7.90 -10.15 -3.83
N LEU A 464 9.00 -10.18 -3.08
CA LEU A 464 9.93 -11.28 -3.12
C LEU A 464 9.28 -12.54 -2.58
#